data_b4f55c4ec6236efe9b4d904f70927d49
#
_entry.id   b4f55c4ec6236efe9b4d904f70927d49
#
_cell.length_a   1.000
_cell.length_b   1.000
_cell.length_c   1.000
_cell.angle_alpha   90.00
_cell.angle_beta   90.00
_cell.angle_gamma   90.00
#
_symmetry.space_group_name_H-M   'P 1'
#
loop_
_entity.id
_entity.type
_entity.pdbx_description
1 polymer ?
#
loop_
_entity_poly.entity_id
_entity_poly.type
_entity_poly.pdbx_seq_one_letter_code
_entity_poly.pdbx_strand_id
1 'polypeptide(L)'
;MFSSLFSPSRRSFDSLSEQEMLALAISSEEDDARIYLSYADGLRESYPQSAKIFETMAEEEHNHRSRLIDLHRQRFGETIPLIRREHVRGYYERKPDWLVRPLGIDKVRAMAGQMEEQAARFYEQAAKRVSDAATRKLLGDLALEEKHHEQRAHHLEEKLTPDDVQDQERAGERKQMILTYIQPGLAGLMDGSVSTLAPIFAAAFATQDTWQTFLVGMSASVGAGISMGFTEAAHDDGHLSGRGSPVKRGLASGIMTTIGGLGHALPYLITDFWTATTIAVLVVFVELWAIAYIQNRFMETPFMRAAFQVVLGGALVLAAGILIGNA
;
A
#
# COMPACT_ATOMS: atom_id res chain seq x y z
N MET A 1 9.07 12.17 -29.03
CA MET A 1 9.60 13.50 -29.39
C MET A 1 8.57 14.62 -29.31
N PHE A 2 7.46 14.47 -28.52
CA PHE A 2 6.38 15.47 -28.39
C PHE A 2 6.20 16.01 -26.96
N SER A 3 7.06 15.62 -26.01
CA SER A 3 6.93 16.01 -24.59
C SER A 3 7.65 17.30 -24.18
N SER A 4 8.40 17.95 -25.07
CA SER A 4 9.24 19.11 -24.72
C SER A 4 8.63 20.48 -25.09
N LEU A 5 7.46 20.54 -25.68
CA LEU A 5 6.89 21.77 -26.21
C LEU A 5 5.96 22.56 -25.25
N PHE A 6 5.63 21.99 -24.06
CA PHE A 6 4.72 22.62 -23.09
C PHE A 6 5.22 22.65 -21.64
N SER A 7 6.50 22.45 -21.38
CA SER A 7 7.03 22.72 -20.04
C SER A 7 7.28 24.24 -19.94
N PRO A 8 6.54 24.99 -19.10
CA PRO A 8 6.88 26.35 -18.80
C PRO A 8 8.32 26.38 -18.29
N SER A 9 9.15 27.30 -18.80
CA SER A 9 10.56 27.41 -18.40
C SER A 9 10.61 27.67 -16.90
N ARG A 10 10.98 26.65 -16.12
CA ARG A 10 11.14 26.79 -14.66
C ARG A 10 12.20 27.86 -14.39
N ARG A 11 11.85 28.85 -13.59
CA ARG A 11 12.76 29.93 -13.17
C ARG A 11 13.74 29.39 -12.11
N SER A 12 14.97 29.90 -12.11
CA SER A 12 15.91 29.62 -11.02
C SER A 12 15.44 30.31 -9.74
N PHE A 13 15.59 29.66 -8.60
CA PHE A 13 15.35 30.26 -7.29
C PHE A 13 16.13 31.60 -7.15
N ASP A 14 17.36 31.63 -7.67
CA ASP A 14 18.20 32.83 -7.62
C ASP A 14 17.67 33.99 -8.43
N SER A 15 16.74 33.79 -9.34
CA SER A 15 16.13 34.86 -10.16
C SER A 15 14.88 35.46 -9.53
N LEU A 16 14.43 34.97 -8.39
CA LEU A 16 13.21 35.43 -7.72
C LEU A 16 13.48 36.75 -7.00
N SER A 17 12.56 37.72 -7.12
CA SER A 17 12.51 38.90 -6.28
C SER A 17 12.07 38.52 -4.84
N GLU A 18 12.28 39.46 -3.89
CA GLU A 18 11.85 39.31 -2.51
C GLU A 18 10.32 39.08 -2.40
N GLN A 19 9.52 39.82 -3.17
CA GLN A 19 8.08 39.62 -3.26
C GLN A 19 7.70 38.22 -3.76
N GLU A 20 8.38 37.74 -4.79
CA GLU A 20 8.15 36.43 -5.36
C GLU A 20 8.61 35.30 -4.42
N MET A 21 9.68 35.48 -3.64
CA MET A 21 10.10 34.52 -2.61
C MET A 21 9.07 34.39 -1.51
N LEU A 22 8.49 35.51 -1.03
CA LEU A 22 7.39 35.47 -0.05
C LEU A 22 6.14 34.81 -0.63
N ALA A 23 5.79 35.10 -1.89
CA ALA A 23 4.65 34.47 -2.55
C ALA A 23 4.84 32.95 -2.72
N LEU A 24 6.07 32.50 -3.04
CA LEU A 24 6.41 31.09 -3.10
C LEU A 24 6.30 30.43 -1.72
N ALA A 25 6.77 31.08 -0.65
CA ALA A 25 6.60 30.62 0.72
C ALA A 25 5.11 30.42 1.06
N ILE A 26 4.28 31.46 0.84
CA ILE A 26 2.83 31.43 1.10
C ILE A 26 2.15 30.26 0.39
N SER A 27 2.49 30.00 -0.88
CA SER A 27 1.90 28.89 -1.63
C SER A 27 2.43 27.52 -1.17
N SER A 28 3.67 27.48 -0.67
CA SER A 28 4.27 26.23 -0.14
C SER A 28 3.61 25.80 1.18
N GLU A 29 3.39 26.75 2.10
CA GLU A 29 2.68 26.47 3.36
C GLU A 29 1.24 25.95 3.09
N GLU A 30 0.53 26.55 2.13
CA GLU A 30 -0.80 26.08 1.75
C GLU A 30 -0.80 24.66 1.20
N ASP A 31 0.20 24.32 0.39
CA ASP A 31 0.35 22.97 -0.18
C ASP A 31 0.74 21.96 0.90
N ASP A 32 1.64 22.33 1.83
CA ASP A 32 2.10 21.44 2.88
C ASP A 32 1.00 21.19 3.92
N ALA A 33 0.21 22.22 4.30
CA ALA A 33 -1.00 22.03 5.12
C ALA A 33 -1.98 21.04 4.47
N ARG A 34 -2.23 21.12 3.16
CA ARG A 34 -3.12 20.19 2.46
C ARG A 34 -2.56 18.76 2.45
N ILE A 35 -1.25 18.59 2.30
CA ILE A 35 -0.62 17.28 2.35
C ILE A 35 -0.78 16.66 3.75
N TYR A 36 -0.55 17.43 4.81
CA TYR A 36 -0.72 16.94 6.19
C TYR A 36 -2.18 16.56 6.49
N LEU A 37 -3.15 17.36 6.05
CA LEU A 37 -4.57 16.99 6.16
C LEU A 37 -4.90 15.71 5.39
N SER A 38 -4.32 15.52 4.20
CA SER A 38 -4.48 14.30 3.43
C SER A 38 -3.87 13.08 4.15
N TYR A 39 -2.72 13.25 4.81
CA TYR A 39 -2.12 12.19 5.62
C TYR A 39 -2.99 11.88 6.84
N ALA A 40 -3.49 12.90 7.55
CA ALA A 40 -4.41 12.73 8.67
C ALA A 40 -5.66 11.95 8.27
N ASP A 41 -6.31 12.32 7.17
CA ASP A 41 -7.49 11.62 6.67
C ASP A 41 -7.20 10.15 6.33
N GLY A 42 -6.06 9.89 5.71
CA GLY A 42 -5.68 8.52 5.36
C GLY A 42 -5.32 7.63 6.54
N LEU A 43 -4.91 8.24 7.65
CA LEU A 43 -4.48 7.54 8.87
C LEU A 43 -5.58 7.44 9.94
N ARG A 44 -6.64 8.24 9.85
CA ARG A 44 -7.65 8.42 10.92
C ARG A 44 -8.26 7.12 11.43
N GLU A 45 -8.57 6.18 10.56
CA GLU A 45 -9.18 4.90 10.94
C GLU A 45 -8.19 3.92 11.58
N SER A 46 -6.95 3.87 11.08
CA SER A 46 -5.96 2.87 11.49
C SER A 46 -4.96 3.41 12.53
N TYR A 47 -4.73 4.74 12.54
CA TYR A 47 -3.70 5.42 13.31
C TYR A 47 -4.21 6.75 13.85
N PRO A 48 -5.24 6.78 14.72
CA PRO A 48 -5.93 8.01 15.14
C PRO A 48 -5.01 9.01 15.88
N GLN A 49 -4.03 8.52 16.64
CA GLN A 49 -3.08 9.38 17.33
C GLN A 49 -2.11 10.05 16.34
N SER A 50 -1.59 9.29 15.38
CA SER A 50 -0.74 9.84 14.33
C SER A 50 -1.52 10.80 13.40
N ALA A 51 -2.78 10.52 13.11
CA ALA A 51 -3.65 11.44 12.37
C ALA A 51 -3.76 12.80 13.08
N LYS A 52 -3.90 12.81 14.42
CA LYS A 52 -3.97 14.02 15.20
C LYS A 52 -2.68 14.84 15.17
N ILE A 53 -1.51 14.19 15.09
CA ILE A 53 -0.23 14.88 14.91
C ILE A 53 -0.23 15.63 13.59
N PHE A 54 -0.64 15.00 12.49
CA PHE A 54 -0.70 15.64 11.17
C PHE A 54 -1.76 16.76 11.11
N GLU A 55 -2.88 16.66 11.83
CA GLU A 55 -3.83 17.74 11.98
C GLU A 55 -3.18 18.97 12.67
N THR A 56 -2.41 18.75 13.72
CA THR A 56 -1.67 19.82 14.40
C THR A 56 -0.62 20.45 13.50
N MET A 57 0.15 19.66 12.76
CA MET A 57 1.12 20.17 11.78
C MET A 57 0.42 21.04 10.72
N ALA A 58 -0.71 20.62 10.18
CA ALA A 58 -1.47 21.43 9.23
C ALA A 58 -1.95 22.77 9.81
N GLU A 59 -2.31 22.83 11.09
CA GLU A 59 -2.64 24.08 11.79
C GLU A 59 -1.42 24.99 11.94
N GLU A 60 -0.25 24.43 12.21
CA GLU A 60 1.02 25.18 12.29
C GLU A 60 1.37 25.80 10.94
N GLU A 61 1.25 25.06 9.82
CA GLU A 61 1.45 25.60 8.46
C GLU A 61 0.45 26.72 8.11
N HIS A 62 -0.79 26.61 8.56
CA HIS A 62 -1.75 27.73 8.41
C HIS A 62 -1.33 28.99 9.17
N ASN A 63 -0.71 28.84 10.35
CA ASN A 63 -0.16 29.98 11.10
C ASN A 63 1.06 30.59 10.39
N HIS A 64 1.97 29.77 9.88
CA HIS A 64 3.11 30.22 9.09
C HIS A 64 2.65 31.02 7.87
N ARG A 65 1.72 30.47 7.12
CA ARG A 65 1.10 31.13 5.96
C ARG A 65 0.48 32.47 6.31
N SER A 66 -0.24 32.57 7.41
CA SER A 66 -0.90 33.82 7.84
C SER A 66 0.14 34.90 8.15
N ARG A 67 1.21 34.58 8.87
CA ARG A 67 2.32 35.50 9.19
C ARG A 67 3.03 35.99 7.91
N LEU A 68 3.23 35.11 6.93
CA LEU A 68 3.83 35.45 5.64
C LEU A 68 2.91 36.38 4.81
N ILE A 69 1.60 36.14 4.79
CA ILE A 69 0.61 36.98 4.13
C ILE A 69 0.61 38.38 4.75
N ASP A 70 0.59 38.50 6.08
CA ASP A 70 0.57 39.78 6.77
C ASP A 70 1.85 40.61 6.44
N LEU A 71 3.00 39.96 6.45
CA LEU A 71 4.25 40.60 6.08
C LEU A 71 4.25 41.02 4.60
N HIS A 72 3.78 40.14 3.70
CA HIS A 72 3.66 40.47 2.27
C HIS A 72 2.77 41.71 2.05
N ARG A 73 1.59 41.74 2.72
CA ARG A 73 0.64 42.87 2.62
C ARG A 73 1.26 44.18 3.10
N GLN A 74 1.96 44.12 4.21
CA GLN A 74 2.63 45.35 4.74
C GLN A 74 3.68 45.90 3.80
N ARG A 75 4.39 45.05 3.04
CA ARG A 75 5.52 45.46 2.23
C ARG A 75 5.19 45.68 0.76
N PHE A 76 4.32 44.91 0.20
CA PHE A 76 4.06 44.85 -1.25
C PHE A 76 2.59 45.06 -1.60
N GLY A 77 1.70 45.24 -0.63
CA GLY A 77 0.27 45.43 -0.84
C GLY A 77 -0.50 44.11 -0.98
N GLU A 78 -1.78 44.23 -1.36
CA GLU A 78 -2.74 43.13 -1.34
C GLU A 78 -2.48 42.07 -2.44
N THR A 79 -1.79 42.43 -3.53
CA THR A 79 -1.61 41.52 -4.66
C THR A 79 -0.42 40.59 -4.44
N ILE A 80 -0.70 39.30 -4.20
CA ILE A 80 0.32 38.29 -4.07
C ILE A 80 0.55 37.63 -5.44
N PRO A 81 1.80 37.61 -5.97
CA PRO A 81 2.11 36.97 -7.24
C PRO A 81 1.78 35.47 -7.22
N LEU A 82 1.24 34.96 -8.33
CA LEU A 82 0.98 33.55 -8.47
C LEU A 82 2.28 32.81 -8.82
N ILE A 83 2.99 32.37 -7.79
CA ILE A 83 4.19 31.54 -7.93
C ILE A 83 4.00 30.27 -7.10
N ARG A 84 4.36 29.12 -7.69
CA ARG A 84 4.29 27.82 -7.04
C ARG A 84 5.61 27.10 -7.19
N ARG A 85 5.84 26.08 -6.36
CA ARG A 85 7.07 25.29 -6.35
C ARG A 85 7.39 24.62 -7.70
N GLU A 86 6.39 24.19 -8.46
CA GLU A 86 6.59 23.64 -9.81
C GLU A 86 7.09 24.66 -10.85
N HIS A 87 6.96 25.95 -10.57
CA HIS A 87 7.47 27.02 -11.42
C HIS A 87 8.95 27.34 -11.17
N VAL A 88 9.55 26.75 -10.10
CA VAL A 88 10.91 27.06 -9.68
C VAL A 88 11.81 25.85 -9.83
N ARG A 89 12.98 26.03 -10.49
CA ARG A 89 13.97 24.98 -10.68
C ARG A 89 14.86 24.87 -9.46
N GLY A 90 15.16 23.62 -9.04
CA GLY A 90 16.02 23.34 -7.90
C GLY A 90 15.35 23.53 -6.55
N TYR A 91 14.06 23.78 -6.58
CA TYR A 91 13.21 23.83 -5.42
C TYR A 91 12.51 22.48 -5.25
N TYR A 92 12.00 22.13 -4.09
CA TYR A 92 11.58 20.77 -3.75
C TYR A 92 10.71 20.06 -4.78
N GLU A 93 10.99 18.79 -5.02
CA GLU A 93 10.05 17.89 -5.68
C GLU A 93 9.23 17.17 -4.59
N ARG A 94 7.92 17.39 -4.57
CA ARG A 94 6.99 16.67 -3.72
C ARG A 94 6.44 15.46 -4.47
N LYS A 95 6.50 14.28 -3.85
CA LYS A 95 5.75 13.12 -4.35
C LYS A 95 4.26 13.37 -4.09
N PRO A 96 3.37 13.00 -5.03
CA PRO A 96 1.93 13.08 -4.80
C PRO A 96 1.53 12.30 -3.53
N ASP A 97 0.68 12.89 -2.71
CA ASP A 97 0.21 12.30 -1.45
C ASP A 97 -0.48 10.95 -1.65
N TRP A 98 -1.28 10.80 -2.73
CA TRP A 98 -1.92 9.55 -3.11
C TRP A 98 -0.93 8.40 -3.40
N LEU A 99 0.31 8.71 -3.75
CA LEU A 99 1.38 7.74 -3.95
C LEU A 99 2.05 7.34 -2.63
N VAL A 100 2.09 8.26 -1.65
CA VAL A 100 2.76 8.06 -0.36
C VAL A 100 1.86 7.36 0.65
N ARG A 101 0.59 7.75 0.74
CA ARG A 101 -0.39 7.19 1.69
C ARG A 101 -0.47 5.66 1.70
N PRO A 102 -0.48 4.95 0.54
CA PRO A 102 -0.54 3.49 0.53
C PRO A 102 0.72 2.79 1.02
N LEU A 103 1.82 3.51 1.24
CA LEU A 103 3.11 2.93 1.62
C LEU A 103 3.26 2.67 3.13
N GLY A 104 2.22 2.98 3.91
CA GLY A 104 2.20 2.79 5.36
C GLY A 104 2.73 3.98 6.15
N ILE A 105 2.49 3.95 7.48
CA ILE A 105 2.73 5.08 8.38
C ILE A 105 4.19 5.51 8.43
N ASP A 106 5.14 4.57 8.45
CA ASP A 106 6.57 4.89 8.52
C ASP A 106 7.04 5.70 7.29
N LYS A 107 6.47 5.42 6.10
CA LYS A 107 6.77 6.19 4.89
C LYS A 107 6.13 7.56 4.90
N VAL A 108 4.92 7.67 5.45
CA VAL A 108 4.24 8.96 5.62
C VAL A 108 5.05 9.84 6.59
N ARG A 109 5.50 9.30 7.71
CA ARG A 109 6.34 9.99 8.70
C ARG A 109 7.69 10.42 8.10
N ALA A 110 8.39 9.51 7.42
CA ALA A 110 9.65 9.83 6.76
C ALA A 110 9.50 10.93 5.70
N MET A 111 8.37 10.96 4.99
CA MET A 111 8.08 12.00 4.01
C MET A 111 7.79 13.35 4.69
N ALA A 112 7.03 13.36 5.79
CA ALA A 112 6.80 14.55 6.57
C ALA A 112 8.11 15.16 7.08
N GLY A 113 9.01 14.37 7.69
CA GLY A 113 10.34 14.83 8.12
C GLY A 113 11.17 15.43 6.98
N GLN A 114 11.12 14.83 5.77
CA GLN A 114 11.76 15.42 4.58
C GLN A 114 11.12 16.75 4.17
N MET A 115 9.81 16.92 4.36
CA MET A 115 9.10 18.17 4.08
C MET A 115 9.59 19.28 4.99
N GLU A 116 9.66 19.05 6.29
CA GLU A 116 10.16 20.00 7.29
C GLU A 116 11.62 20.41 7.02
N GLU A 117 12.51 19.43 6.77
CA GLU A 117 13.91 19.72 6.45
C GLU A 117 14.04 20.61 5.19
N GLN A 118 13.23 20.35 4.18
CA GLN A 118 13.25 21.14 2.95
C GLN A 118 12.70 22.55 3.18
N ALA A 119 11.63 22.71 3.98
CA ALA A 119 11.07 24.01 4.36
C ALA A 119 12.10 24.83 5.16
N ALA A 120 12.74 24.24 6.16
CA ALA A 120 13.80 24.89 6.93
C ALA A 120 14.94 25.39 6.04
N ARG A 121 15.44 24.56 5.11
CA ARG A 121 16.49 24.96 4.16
C ARG A 121 16.07 26.10 3.25
N PHE A 122 14.82 26.10 2.81
CA PHE A 122 14.30 27.20 2.01
C PHE A 122 14.30 28.50 2.79
N TYR A 123 13.74 28.52 4.00
CA TYR A 123 13.69 29.72 4.81
C TYR A 123 15.08 30.25 5.15
N GLU A 124 16.05 29.38 5.43
CA GLU A 124 17.45 29.80 5.63
C GLU A 124 18.06 30.47 4.38
N GLN A 125 17.81 29.92 3.20
CA GLN A 125 18.32 30.48 1.96
C GLN A 125 17.62 31.80 1.61
N ALA A 126 16.30 31.86 1.77
CA ALA A 126 15.51 33.06 1.54
C ALA A 126 15.93 34.19 2.49
N ALA A 127 16.13 33.89 3.79
CA ALA A 127 16.58 34.87 4.78
C ALA A 127 17.93 35.53 4.43
N LYS A 128 18.85 34.80 3.80
CA LYS A 128 20.16 35.31 3.35
C LYS A 128 20.05 36.30 2.18
N ARG A 129 18.95 36.24 1.43
CA ARG A 129 18.79 37.01 0.17
C ARG A 129 17.93 38.26 0.32
N VAL A 130 17.13 38.32 1.38
CA VAL A 130 16.25 39.47 1.62
C VAL A 130 17.03 40.62 2.27
N SER A 131 16.75 41.84 1.80
CA SER A 131 17.41 43.05 2.30
C SER A 131 16.72 43.61 3.55
N ASP A 132 15.41 43.43 3.66
CA ASP A 132 14.60 43.93 4.76
C ASP A 132 14.82 43.15 6.07
N ALA A 133 15.02 43.88 7.16
CA ALA A 133 15.31 43.28 8.46
C ALA A 133 14.13 42.49 9.05
N ALA A 134 12.89 42.99 8.87
CA ALA A 134 11.69 42.34 9.36
C ALA A 134 11.42 41.02 8.62
N THR A 135 11.55 41.04 7.28
CA THR A 135 11.44 39.88 6.42
C THR A 135 12.49 38.81 6.76
N ARG A 136 13.75 39.25 6.92
CA ARG A 136 14.86 38.38 7.29
C ARG A 136 14.61 37.71 8.63
N LYS A 137 14.12 38.50 9.62
CA LYS A 137 13.79 37.97 10.94
C LYS A 137 12.69 36.92 10.85
N LEU A 138 11.57 37.21 10.20
CA LEU A 138 10.47 36.27 10.06
C LEU A 138 10.91 34.97 9.40
N LEU A 139 11.64 35.05 8.26
CA LEU A 139 12.14 33.85 7.58
C LEU A 139 13.12 33.05 8.44
N GLY A 140 13.94 33.73 9.24
CA GLY A 140 14.83 33.08 10.20
C GLY A 140 14.08 32.40 11.35
N ASP A 141 13.03 33.03 11.87
CA ASP A 141 12.16 32.46 12.89
C ASP A 141 11.44 31.21 12.35
N LEU A 142 10.87 31.28 11.14
CA LEU A 142 10.25 30.12 10.48
C LEU A 142 11.25 28.98 10.24
N ALA A 143 12.47 29.28 9.79
CA ALA A 143 13.50 28.23 9.62
C ALA A 143 13.81 27.47 10.93
N LEU A 144 13.77 28.18 12.07
CA LEU A 144 13.96 27.57 13.38
C LEU A 144 12.72 26.77 13.82
N GLU A 145 11.53 27.27 13.54
CA GLU A 145 10.26 26.59 13.81
C GLU A 145 10.19 25.26 13.07
N GLU A 146 10.51 25.24 11.77
CA GLU A 146 10.57 24.01 10.96
C GLU A 146 11.55 22.95 11.49
N LYS A 147 12.74 23.39 11.91
CA LYS A 147 13.70 22.48 12.56
C LYS A 147 13.20 21.93 13.90
N HIS A 148 12.44 22.73 14.64
CA HIS A 148 11.81 22.26 15.87
C HIS A 148 10.60 21.37 15.61
N HIS A 149 9.92 21.51 14.44
CA HIS A 149 8.82 20.64 14.06
C HIS A 149 9.30 19.21 13.83
N GLU A 150 10.43 19.03 13.16
CA GLU A 150 11.06 17.72 13.00
C GLU A 150 11.33 17.07 14.37
N GLN A 151 11.94 17.81 15.29
CA GLN A 151 12.24 17.32 16.65
C GLN A 151 10.97 17.11 17.48
N ARG A 152 9.96 18.00 17.36
CA ARG A 152 8.67 17.86 18.04
C ARG A 152 7.83 16.73 17.48
N ALA A 153 7.83 16.51 16.17
CA ALA A 153 7.14 15.38 15.55
C ALA A 153 7.69 14.07 16.13
N HIS A 154 9.02 13.92 16.22
CA HIS A 154 9.65 12.79 16.91
C HIS A 154 9.28 12.72 18.40
N HIS A 155 9.28 13.84 19.11
CA HIS A 155 8.99 13.87 20.55
C HIS A 155 7.50 13.76 20.89
N LEU A 156 6.62 14.29 20.03
CA LEU A 156 5.17 14.07 20.13
C LEU A 156 4.83 12.63 19.78
N GLU A 157 5.54 12.04 18.83
CA GLU A 157 5.46 10.63 18.52
C GLU A 157 5.84 9.76 19.72
N GLU A 158 6.94 10.04 20.41
CA GLU A 158 7.32 9.37 21.66
C GLU A 158 6.30 9.59 22.80
N LYS A 159 5.69 10.76 22.90
CA LYS A 159 4.71 11.07 23.97
C LYS A 159 3.28 10.67 23.65
N LEU A 160 2.85 10.85 22.40
CA LEU A 160 1.48 10.57 21.96
C LEU A 160 1.32 9.15 21.41
N THR A 161 2.42 8.49 21.06
CA THR A 161 2.46 7.09 20.70
C THR A 161 3.42 6.33 21.63
N PRO A 162 3.05 6.14 22.91
CA PRO A 162 3.77 5.25 23.81
C PRO A 162 3.98 3.88 23.15
N ASP A 163 4.97 3.11 23.60
CA ASP A 163 5.30 1.80 23.00
C ASP A 163 4.07 0.88 22.87
N ASP A 164 3.16 0.94 23.85
CA ASP A 164 1.89 0.19 23.83
C ASP A 164 0.94 0.65 22.72
N VAL A 165 0.91 1.94 22.37
CA VAL A 165 0.09 2.47 21.25
C VAL A 165 0.73 2.12 19.91
N GLN A 166 2.05 2.24 19.78
CA GLN A 166 2.78 1.81 18.59
C GLN A 166 2.59 0.30 18.34
N ASP A 167 2.65 -0.50 19.41
CA ASP A 167 2.39 -1.93 19.33
C ASP A 167 0.94 -2.25 18.93
N GLN A 168 -0.04 -1.47 19.39
CA GLN A 168 -1.45 -1.57 18.98
C GLN A 168 -1.64 -1.16 17.52
N GLU A 169 -1.00 -0.07 17.07
CA GLU A 169 -1.03 0.37 15.67
C GLU A 169 -0.41 -0.70 14.75
N ARG A 170 0.77 -1.25 15.08
CA ARG A 170 1.41 -2.35 14.36
C ARG A 170 0.57 -3.63 14.35
N ALA A 171 -0.08 -3.94 15.48
CA ALA A 171 -1.00 -5.07 15.56
C ALA A 171 -2.24 -4.87 14.68
N GLY A 172 -2.76 -3.64 14.63
CA GLY A 172 -3.86 -3.23 13.73
C GLY A 172 -3.48 -3.39 12.26
N GLU A 173 -2.30 -2.88 11.87
CA GLU A 173 -1.75 -3.00 10.51
C GLU A 173 -1.58 -4.47 10.09
N ARG A 174 -0.98 -5.27 10.98
CA ARG A 174 -0.83 -6.72 10.76
C ARG A 174 -2.18 -7.41 10.62
N LYS A 175 -3.14 -7.08 11.47
CA LYS A 175 -4.51 -7.60 11.40
C LYS A 175 -5.16 -7.23 10.07
N GLN A 176 -5.04 -5.98 9.64
CA GLN A 176 -5.58 -5.51 8.37
C GLN A 176 -4.95 -6.23 7.18
N MET A 177 -3.63 -6.41 7.18
CA MET A 177 -2.92 -7.19 6.16
C MET A 177 -3.41 -8.64 6.11
N ILE A 178 -3.60 -9.28 7.27
CA ILE A 178 -4.12 -10.65 7.35
C ILE A 178 -5.53 -10.71 6.76
N LEU A 179 -6.42 -9.81 7.14
CA LEU A 179 -7.82 -9.80 6.70
C LEU A 179 -7.98 -9.46 5.22
N THR A 180 -7.12 -8.58 4.68
CA THR A 180 -7.23 -8.10 3.30
C THR A 180 -6.53 -9.00 2.28
N TYR A 181 -5.41 -9.64 2.66
CA TYR A 181 -4.58 -10.41 1.72
C TYR A 181 -4.38 -11.86 2.11
N ILE A 182 -3.96 -12.12 3.36
CA ILE A 182 -3.56 -13.47 3.77
C ILE A 182 -4.78 -14.40 3.85
N GLN A 183 -5.84 -13.97 4.53
CA GLN A 183 -7.05 -14.78 4.73
C GLN A 183 -7.76 -15.08 3.41
N PRO A 184 -8.07 -14.08 2.53
CA PRO A 184 -8.67 -14.37 1.23
C PRO A 184 -7.75 -15.17 0.32
N GLY A 185 -6.45 -14.85 0.30
CA GLY A 185 -5.47 -15.58 -0.49
C GLY A 185 -5.35 -17.04 -0.06
N LEU A 186 -5.34 -17.31 1.25
CA LEU A 186 -5.30 -18.68 1.78
C LEU A 186 -6.59 -19.43 1.46
N ALA A 187 -7.75 -18.80 1.59
CA ALA A 187 -9.03 -19.39 1.18
C ALA A 187 -9.02 -19.76 -0.31
N GLY A 188 -8.50 -18.83 -1.16
CA GLY A 188 -8.32 -19.10 -2.58
C GLY A 188 -7.34 -20.23 -2.86
N LEU A 189 -6.19 -20.27 -2.20
CA LEU A 189 -5.22 -21.35 -2.34
C LEU A 189 -5.82 -22.71 -1.99
N MET A 190 -6.56 -22.79 -0.87
CA MET A 190 -7.27 -24.01 -0.45
C MET A 190 -8.29 -24.45 -1.49
N ASP A 191 -9.11 -23.51 -1.97
CA ASP A 191 -10.10 -23.80 -2.99
C ASP A 191 -9.45 -24.30 -4.28
N GLY A 192 -8.44 -23.59 -4.79
CA GLY A 192 -7.72 -23.98 -5.99
C GLY A 192 -7.03 -25.33 -5.89
N SER A 193 -6.34 -25.59 -4.77
CA SER A 193 -5.63 -26.85 -4.55
C SER A 193 -6.56 -28.04 -4.32
N VAL A 194 -7.79 -27.85 -3.87
CA VAL A 194 -8.72 -28.96 -3.56
C VAL A 194 -9.77 -29.12 -4.68
N SER A 195 -10.44 -28.05 -5.11
CA SER A 195 -11.55 -28.13 -6.06
C SER A 195 -11.13 -28.61 -7.45
N THR A 196 -9.87 -28.36 -7.86
CA THR A 196 -9.37 -28.78 -9.16
C THR A 196 -8.81 -30.20 -9.22
N LEU A 197 -8.59 -30.84 -8.03
CA LEU A 197 -8.08 -32.23 -7.98
C LEU A 197 -8.99 -33.20 -8.74
N ALA A 198 -10.30 -33.17 -8.44
CA ALA A 198 -11.22 -34.12 -9.05
C ALA A 198 -11.24 -34.03 -10.59
N PRO A 199 -11.44 -32.87 -11.22
CA PRO A 199 -11.46 -32.79 -12.69
C PRO A 199 -10.11 -33.13 -13.32
N ILE A 200 -8.98 -32.76 -12.70
CA ILE A 200 -7.64 -33.05 -13.24
C ILE A 200 -7.37 -34.55 -13.21
N PHE A 201 -7.53 -35.18 -12.03
CA PHE A 201 -7.25 -36.60 -11.90
C PHE A 201 -8.28 -37.48 -12.61
N ALA A 202 -9.56 -37.05 -12.70
CA ALA A 202 -10.54 -37.72 -13.55
C ALA A 202 -10.13 -37.69 -15.03
N ALA A 203 -9.73 -36.54 -15.56
CA ALA A 203 -9.23 -36.43 -16.92
C ALA A 203 -7.96 -37.28 -17.13
N ALA A 204 -7.02 -37.23 -16.18
CA ALA A 204 -5.78 -37.99 -16.23
C ALA A 204 -6.02 -39.50 -16.36
N PHE A 205 -6.84 -40.07 -15.50
CA PHE A 205 -7.10 -41.50 -15.49
C PHE A 205 -8.04 -41.96 -16.62
N ALA A 206 -9.01 -41.13 -17.03
CA ALA A 206 -9.92 -41.42 -18.13
C ALA A 206 -9.24 -41.39 -19.49
N THR A 207 -8.32 -40.47 -19.72
CA THR A 207 -7.71 -40.26 -21.05
C THR A 207 -6.31 -40.83 -21.17
N GLN A 208 -5.56 -40.88 -20.08
CA GLN A 208 -4.12 -41.16 -20.04
C GLN A 208 -3.30 -40.24 -20.97
N ASP A 209 -3.88 -39.09 -21.37
CA ASP A 209 -3.27 -38.07 -22.20
C ASP A 209 -2.88 -36.88 -21.36
N THR A 210 -1.58 -36.66 -21.27
CA THR A 210 -1.02 -35.59 -20.41
C THR A 210 -1.40 -34.19 -20.91
N TRP A 211 -1.47 -33.98 -22.23
CA TRP A 211 -1.84 -32.71 -22.81
C TRP A 211 -3.30 -32.33 -22.54
N GLN A 212 -4.21 -33.29 -22.73
CA GLN A 212 -5.64 -33.09 -22.43
C GLN A 212 -5.83 -32.83 -20.92
N THR A 213 -5.13 -33.58 -20.10
CA THR A 213 -5.16 -33.37 -18.65
C THR A 213 -4.67 -31.97 -18.26
N PHE A 214 -3.57 -31.51 -18.87
CA PHE A 214 -3.08 -30.14 -18.66
C PHE A 214 -4.12 -29.08 -19.07
N LEU A 215 -4.76 -29.23 -20.23
CA LEU A 215 -5.78 -28.28 -20.67
C LEU A 215 -7.00 -28.25 -19.74
N VAL A 216 -7.46 -29.40 -19.26
CA VAL A 216 -8.54 -29.48 -18.27
C VAL A 216 -8.12 -28.80 -16.98
N GLY A 217 -6.90 -29.07 -16.50
CA GLY A 217 -6.35 -28.46 -15.29
C GLY A 217 -6.21 -26.94 -15.40
N MET A 218 -5.70 -26.46 -16.53
CA MET A 218 -5.61 -25.02 -16.80
C MET A 218 -6.99 -24.35 -16.81
N SER A 219 -7.95 -24.94 -17.53
CA SER A 219 -9.31 -24.43 -17.62
C SER A 219 -10.00 -24.39 -16.25
N ALA A 220 -9.89 -25.47 -15.49
CA ALA A 220 -10.45 -25.56 -14.16
C ALA A 220 -9.81 -24.53 -13.20
N SER A 221 -8.48 -24.38 -13.22
CA SER A 221 -7.75 -23.47 -12.32
C SER A 221 -8.06 -22.01 -12.62
N VAL A 222 -8.05 -21.61 -13.89
CA VAL A 222 -8.37 -20.23 -14.30
C VAL A 222 -9.85 -19.92 -14.03
N GLY A 223 -10.75 -20.84 -14.36
CA GLY A 223 -12.18 -20.69 -14.13
C GLY A 223 -12.52 -20.56 -12.64
N ALA A 224 -11.94 -21.43 -11.80
CA ALA A 224 -12.07 -21.34 -10.35
C ALA A 224 -11.51 -20.04 -9.80
N GLY A 225 -10.33 -19.59 -10.26
CA GLY A 225 -9.72 -18.34 -9.84
C GLY A 225 -10.58 -17.11 -10.16
N ILE A 226 -11.13 -17.04 -11.37
CA ILE A 226 -12.06 -15.97 -11.74
C ILE A 226 -13.30 -16.00 -10.84
N SER A 227 -13.94 -17.17 -10.68
CA SER A 227 -15.15 -17.35 -9.87
C SER A 227 -14.90 -16.96 -8.42
N MET A 228 -13.82 -17.46 -7.81
CA MET A 228 -13.50 -17.18 -6.42
C MET A 228 -13.13 -15.71 -6.18
N GLY A 229 -12.43 -15.08 -7.13
CA GLY A 229 -12.11 -13.66 -7.08
C GLY A 229 -13.36 -12.78 -7.08
N PHE A 230 -14.30 -13.04 -7.96
CA PHE A 230 -15.59 -12.33 -8.00
C PHE A 230 -16.45 -12.60 -6.75
N THR A 231 -16.51 -13.85 -6.30
CA THR A 231 -17.27 -14.23 -5.10
C THR A 231 -16.74 -13.49 -3.87
N GLU A 232 -15.42 -13.49 -3.65
CA GLU A 232 -14.82 -12.78 -2.53
C GLU A 232 -15.02 -11.26 -2.62
N ALA A 233 -14.92 -10.67 -3.82
CA ALA A 233 -15.15 -9.25 -4.03
C ALA A 233 -16.62 -8.84 -3.81
N ALA A 234 -17.57 -9.72 -4.13
CA ALA A 234 -19.00 -9.47 -3.98
C ALA A 234 -19.55 -9.80 -2.58
N HIS A 235 -18.78 -10.49 -1.74
CA HIS A 235 -19.26 -11.01 -0.46
C HIS A 235 -19.61 -9.93 0.55
N ASP A 236 -18.75 -8.91 0.71
CA ASP A 236 -19.01 -7.74 1.55
C ASP A 236 -18.20 -6.52 1.07
N ASP A 237 -18.67 -5.31 1.38
CA ASP A 237 -18.00 -4.05 1.03
C ASP A 237 -16.78 -3.73 1.90
N GLY A 238 -16.54 -4.52 2.96
CA GLY A 238 -15.43 -4.37 3.88
C GLY A 238 -15.64 -3.33 4.99
N HIS A 239 -16.71 -2.51 4.93
CA HIS A 239 -16.95 -1.46 5.94
C HIS A 239 -17.39 -2.05 7.28
N LEU A 240 -18.34 -2.99 7.27
CA LEU A 240 -18.84 -3.63 8.50
C LEU A 240 -17.87 -4.68 9.04
N SER A 241 -17.23 -5.42 8.15
CA SER A 241 -16.33 -6.52 8.54
C SER A 241 -14.92 -6.05 8.93
N GLY A 242 -14.53 -4.83 8.59
CA GLY A 242 -13.17 -4.32 8.74
C GLY A 242 -12.13 -5.06 7.88
N ARG A 243 -12.57 -5.83 6.86
CA ARG A 243 -11.69 -6.67 6.01
C ARG A 243 -11.00 -5.90 4.88
N GLY A 244 -11.19 -4.59 4.80
CA GLY A 244 -10.60 -3.73 3.77
C GLY A 244 -11.22 -3.87 2.38
N SER A 245 -10.51 -3.40 1.36
CA SER A 245 -11.03 -3.27 -0.01
C SER A 245 -11.47 -4.61 -0.62
N PRO A 246 -12.75 -4.74 -1.09
CA PRO A 246 -13.26 -5.93 -1.75
C PRO A 246 -12.45 -6.36 -2.97
N VAL A 247 -12.00 -5.38 -3.77
CA VAL A 247 -11.20 -5.63 -4.97
C VAL A 247 -9.85 -6.26 -4.62
N LYS A 248 -9.19 -5.77 -3.56
CA LYS A 248 -7.90 -6.33 -3.12
C LYS A 248 -8.05 -7.77 -2.62
N ARG A 249 -9.13 -8.04 -1.86
CA ARG A 249 -9.44 -9.39 -1.38
C ARG A 249 -9.77 -10.33 -2.53
N GLY A 250 -10.61 -9.89 -3.47
CA GLY A 250 -10.95 -10.67 -4.65
C GLY A 250 -9.74 -11.00 -5.51
N LEU A 251 -8.84 -10.04 -5.74
CA LEU A 251 -7.59 -10.29 -6.46
C LEU A 251 -6.69 -11.29 -5.72
N ALA A 252 -6.52 -11.12 -4.41
CA ALA A 252 -5.72 -12.04 -3.60
C ALA A 252 -6.29 -13.48 -3.66
N SER A 253 -7.60 -13.62 -3.49
CA SER A 253 -8.28 -14.91 -3.55
C SER A 253 -8.19 -15.54 -4.94
N GLY A 254 -8.57 -14.80 -6.00
CA GLY A 254 -8.59 -15.32 -7.37
C GLY A 254 -7.22 -15.73 -7.90
N ILE A 255 -6.18 -14.92 -7.64
CA ILE A 255 -4.80 -15.25 -8.02
C ILE A 255 -4.33 -16.51 -7.30
N MET A 256 -4.57 -16.61 -6.00
CA MET A 256 -4.13 -17.75 -5.21
C MET A 256 -4.91 -19.03 -5.55
N THR A 257 -6.20 -18.94 -5.89
CA THR A 257 -6.99 -20.06 -6.42
C THR A 257 -6.39 -20.57 -7.72
N THR A 258 -6.06 -19.68 -8.64
CA THR A 258 -5.43 -20.05 -9.91
C THR A 258 -4.08 -20.73 -9.70
N ILE A 259 -3.23 -20.17 -8.79
CA ILE A 259 -1.90 -20.75 -8.48
C ILE A 259 -2.05 -22.13 -7.86
N GLY A 260 -2.96 -22.32 -6.90
CA GLY A 260 -3.21 -23.62 -6.27
C GLY A 260 -3.63 -24.69 -7.28
N GLY A 261 -4.54 -24.37 -8.19
CA GLY A 261 -4.97 -25.32 -9.21
C GLY A 261 -3.90 -25.60 -10.29
N LEU A 262 -3.14 -24.58 -10.69
CA LEU A 262 -2.07 -24.76 -11.66
C LEU A 262 -0.89 -25.57 -11.11
N GLY A 263 -0.62 -25.52 -9.82
CA GLY A 263 0.51 -26.23 -9.20
C GLY A 263 0.57 -27.70 -9.60
N HIS A 264 -0.53 -28.40 -9.47
CA HIS A 264 -0.63 -29.82 -9.82
C HIS A 264 -1.14 -30.10 -11.24
N ALA A 265 -1.51 -29.08 -12.00
CA ALA A 265 -1.79 -29.22 -13.44
C ALA A 265 -0.50 -29.14 -14.28
N LEU A 266 0.47 -28.31 -13.89
CA LEU A 266 1.72 -28.08 -14.62
C LEU A 266 2.56 -29.35 -14.85
N PRO A 267 2.66 -30.33 -13.94
CA PRO A 267 3.37 -31.58 -14.19
C PRO A 267 2.92 -32.32 -15.45
N TYR A 268 1.66 -32.17 -15.86
CA TYR A 268 1.13 -32.78 -17.08
C TYR A 268 1.65 -32.18 -18.39
N LEU A 269 2.55 -31.18 -18.34
CA LEU A 269 3.39 -30.80 -19.47
C LEU A 269 4.48 -31.86 -19.77
N ILE A 270 4.75 -32.76 -18.86
CA ILE A 270 5.63 -33.90 -19.06
C ILE A 270 4.86 -34.95 -19.84
N THR A 271 5.47 -35.48 -20.94
CA THR A 271 4.81 -36.40 -21.86
C THR A 271 4.61 -37.82 -21.30
N ASP A 272 5.41 -38.23 -20.31
CA ASP A 272 5.24 -39.51 -19.64
C ASP A 272 4.15 -39.42 -18.55
N PHE A 273 3.07 -40.17 -18.76
CA PHE A 273 1.88 -40.13 -17.92
C PHE A 273 2.17 -40.45 -16.41
N TRP A 274 2.94 -41.51 -16.17
CA TRP A 274 3.20 -41.92 -14.80
C TRP A 274 4.13 -40.98 -14.07
N THR A 275 5.13 -40.45 -14.76
CA THR A 275 6.01 -39.41 -14.20
C THR A 275 5.24 -38.12 -13.90
N ALA A 276 4.41 -37.66 -14.83
CA ALA A 276 3.57 -36.49 -14.66
C ALA A 276 2.62 -36.63 -13.46
N THR A 277 1.92 -37.74 -13.38
CA THR A 277 0.97 -38.06 -12.31
C THR A 277 1.65 -38.16 -10.96
N THR A 278 2.79 -38.84 -10.88
CA THR A 278 3.57 -38.93 -9.63
C THR A 278 4.01 -37.56 -9.13
N ILE A 279 4.52 -36.72 -10.01
CA ILE A 279 4.93 -35.35 -9.65
C ILE A 279 3.71 -34.51 -9.23
N ALA A 280 2.58 -34.63 -9.94
CA ALA A 280 1.34 -33.95 -9.57
C ALA A 280 0.88 -34.31 -8.16
N VAL A 281 0.89 -35.59 -7.79
CA VAL A 281 0.55 -36.05 -6.44
C VAL A 281 1.53 -35.51 -5.38
N LEU A 282 2.82 -35.47 -5.69
CA LEU A 282 3.82 -34.87 -4.79
C LEU A 282 3.60 -33.36 -4.60
N VAL A 283 3.27 -32.64 -5.66
CA VAL A 283 2.91 -31.22 -5.59
C VAL A 283 1.70 -31.01 -4.69
N VAL A 284 0.62 -31.78 -4.91
CA VAL A 284 -0.57 -31.75 -4.03
C VAL A 284 -0.20 -31.95 -2.57
N PHE A 285 0.62 -32.95 -2.29
CA PHE A 285 1.06 -33.22 -0.92
C PHE A 285 1.77 -32.02 -0.31
N VAL A 286 2.69 -31.40 -1.03
CA VAL A 286 3.42 -30.20 -0.58
C VAL A 286 2.46 -29.02 -0.38
N GLU A 287 1.54 -28.78 -1.31
CA GLU A 287 0.53 -27.72 -1.22
C GLU A 287 -0.35 -27.86 0.02
N LEU A 288 -0.88 -29.04 0.28
CA LEU A 288 -1.74 -29.28 1.45
C LEU A 288 -1.00 -29.02 2.78
N TRP A 289 0.28 -29.41 2.89
CA TRP A 289 1.09 -29.14 4.07
C TRP A 289 1.46 -27.66 4.19
N ALA A 290 1.75 -26.98 3.07
CA ALA A 290 1.99 -25.53 3.06
C ALA A 290 0.75 -24.76 3.53
N ILE A 291 -0.44 -25.13 3.06
CA ILE A 291 -1.72 -24.55 3.49
C ILE A 291 -1.91 -24.73 5.00
N ALA A 292 -1.71 -25.94 5.53
CA ALA A 292 -1.83 -26.21 6.96
C ALA A 292 -0.84 -25.38 7.80
N TYR A 293 0.40 -25.22 7.32
CA TYR A 293 1.41 -24.37 7.96
C TYR A 293 0.99 -22.89 7.97
N ILE A 294 0.50 -22.36 6.85
CA ILE A 294 0.06 -20.96 6.74
C ILE A 294 -1.16 -20.72 7.66
N GLN A 295 -2.11 -21.64 7.71
CA GLN A 295 -3.24 -21.56 8.65
C GLN A 295 -2.77 -21.48 10.11
N ASN A 296 -1.83 -22.35 10.50
CA ASN A 296 -1.28 -22.32 11.85
C ASN A 296 -0.56 -21.00 12.15
N ARG A 297 0.25 -20.50 11.20
CA ARG A 297 1.10 -19.31 11.40
C ARG A 297 0.34 -17.98 11.45
N PHE A 298 -0.74 -17.86 10.67
CA PHE A 298 -1.44 -16.58 10.47
C PHE A 298 -2.87 -16.58 11.01
N MET A 299 -3.49 -17.74 11.20
CA MET A 299 -4.89 -17.85 11.65
C MET A 299 -5.04 -18.52 13.02
N GLU A 300 -3.93 -18.71 13.73
CA GLU A 300 -3.89 -19.29 15.09
C GLU A 300 -4.59 -20.66 15.21
N THR A 301 -4.79 -21.35 14.08
CA THR A 301 -5.40 -22.67 14.06
C THR A 301 -4.36 -23.72 14.50
N PRO A 302 -4.66 -24.60 15.46
CA PRO A 302 -3.74 -25.67 15.84
C PRO A 302 -3.32 -26.50 14.62
N PHE A 303 -2.01 -26.64 14.41
CA PHE A 303 -1.44 -27.27 13.21
C PHE A 303 -2.04 -28.65 12.89
N MET A 304 -2.20 -29.53 13.90
CA MET A 304 -2.79 -30.86 13.71
C MET A 304 -4.23 -30.78 13.20
N ARG A 305 -5.01 -29.81 13.67
CA ARG A 305 -6.39 -29.60 13.21
C ARG A 305 -6.42 -29.12 11.79
N ALA A 306 -5.58 -28.13 11.45
CA ALA A 306 -5.46 -27.62 10.09
C ALA A 306 -5.01 -28.71 9.12
N ALA A 307 -3.94 -29.44 9.45
CA ALA A 307 -3.42 -30.55 8.66
C ALA A 307 -4.49 -31.65 8.45
N PHE A 308 -5.18 -32.06 9.49
CA PHE A 308 -6.23 -33.08 9.38
C PHE A 308 -7.35 -32.64 8.42
N GLN A 309 -7.85 -31.42 8.58
CA GLN A 309 -8.93 -30.89 7.73
C GLN A 309 -8.52 -30.80 6.27
N VAL A 310 -7.37 -30.22 5.98
CA VAL A 310 -6.89 -29.98 4.62
C VAL A 310 -6.48 -31.28 3.93
N VAL A 311 -5.71 -32.13 4.61
CA VAL A 311 -5.24 -33.42 4.06
C VAL A 311 -6.39 -34.39 3.85
N LEU A 312 -7.32 -34.49 4.82
CA LEU A 312 -8.50 -35.38 4.67
C LEU A 312 -9.38 -34.89 3.50
N GLY A 313 -9.66 -33.58 3.42
CA GLY A 313 -10.44 -33.01 2.33
C GLY A 313 -9.79 -33.27 0.97
N GLY A 314 -8.50 -32.97 0.83
CA GLY A 314 -7.73 -33.22 -0.39
C GLY A 314 -7.69 -34.69 -0.79
N ALA A 315 -7.49 -35.61 0.17
CA ALA A 315 -7.48 -37.04 -0.08
C ALA A 315 -8.84 -37.56 -0.58
N LEU A 316 -9.95 -37.06 -0.01
CA LEU A 316 -11.30 -37.45 -0.44
C LEU A 316 -11.58 -36.96 -1.89
N VAL A 317 -11.21 -35.73 -2.21
CA VAL A 317 -11.43 -35.18 -3.56
C VAL A 317 -10.52 -35.86 -4.59
N LEU A 318 -9.27 -36.16 -4.24
CA LEU A 318 -8.34 -36.92 -5.07
C LEU A 318 -8.89 -38.34 -5.37
N ALA A 319 -9.35 -39.01 -4.31
CA ALA A 319 -9.95 -40.37 -4.46
C ALA A 319 -11.19 -40.33 -5.35
N ALA A 320 -12.06 -39.33 -5.19
CA ALA A 320 -13.23 -39.12 -6.07
C ALA A 320 -12.81 -38.93 -7.52
N GLY A 321 -11.81 -38.10 -7.80
CA GLY A 321 -11.27 -37.88 -9.15
C GLY A 321 -10.74 -39.17 -9.80
N ILE A 322 -9.96 -39.95 -9.05
CA ILE A 322 -9.43 -41.24 -9.53
C ILE A 322 -10.56 -42.24 -9.78
N LEU A 323 -11.55 -42.34 -8.90
CA LEU A 323 -12.68 -43.23 -9.08
C LEU A 323 -13.53 -42.89 -10.30
N ILE A 324 -13.81 -41.61 -10.49
CA ILE A 324 -14.57 -41.14 -11.65
C ILE A 324 -13.79 -41.36 -12.96
N GLY A 325 -12.47 -41.15 -12.95
CA GLY A 325 -11.64 -41.36 -14.14
C GLY A 325 -11.45 -42.82 -14.53
N ASN A 326 -11.65 -43.77 -13.61
CA ASN A 326 -11.54 -45.20 -13.88
C ASN A 326 -12.92 -45.89 -14.13
N ALA A 327 -14.03 -45.13 -14.05
CA ALA A 327 -15.38 -45.67 -14.30
C ALA A 327 -15.71 -45.71 -15.80
#